data_63e41866e3f5a9de1622718eab94b991
#
_entry.id   63e41866e3f5a9de1622718eab94b991
#
_cell.length_a   1.000
_cell.length_b   1.000
_cell.length_c   1.000
_cell.angle_alpha   90.00
_cell.angle_beta   90.00
_cell.angle_gamma   90.00
#
_symmetry.space_group_name_H-M   'P 1'
#
loop_
_entity.id
_entity.type
_entity.pdbx_description
1 polymer ?
#
loop_
_entity_poly.entity_id
_entity_poly.type
_entity_poly.pdbx_seq_one_letter_code
_entity_poly.pdbx_strand_id
1 'polypeptide(L)'
;EFAAKNGVEKIALEMHPGFCVYNPETLLKLRAAVGPMIGANLDPSHLIWQGMDIVEVIHYLGDAIYYFHAKDTEMNMANVRKNGVLDTKHYGDFEHRSWVFRTLGYGTDNWRKIISALKIVGYDDSISIEHEDGLMQPLEGLEKAISYIQPMLIVGGKAKMWWA
;
A
#
# COMPACT_ATOMS: atom_id res chain seq x y z
N GLU A 1 -8.81 24.35 -4.03
CA GLU A 1 -9.87 25.35 -3.80
C GLU A 1 -11.24 24.89 -4.32
N PHE A 2 -11.34 24.40 -5.58
CA PHE A 2 -12.62 23.96 -6.17
C PHE A 2 -13.25 22.82 -5.34
N ALA A 3 -12.49 21.79 -4.98
CA ALA A 3 -12.94 20.66 -4.17
C ALA A 3 -13.48 21.12 -2.81
N ALA A 4 -12.75 21.98 -2.10
CA ALA A 4 -13.16 22.52 -0.80
C ALA A 4 -14.48 23.31 -0.89
N LYS A 5 -14.65 24.14 -1.94
CA LYS A 5 -15.88 24.88 -2.19
C LYS A 5 -17.09 24.00 -2.46
N ASN A 6 -16.86 22.74 -2.85
CA ASN A 6 -17.90 21.75 -3.12
C ASN A 6 -18.01 20.69 -2.01
N GLY A 7 -17.51 20.98 -0.79
CA GLY A 7 -17.68 20.12 0.38
C GLY A 7 -16.79 18.90 0.45
N VAL A 8 -15.75 18.81 -0.41
CA VAL A 8 -14.75 17.74 -0.32
C VAL A 8 -13.77 18.07 0.78
N GLU A 9 -13.64 17.19 1.76
CA GLU A 9 -12.77 17.37 2.92
C GLU A 9 -11.38 16.74 2.71
N LYS A 10 -11.31 15.60 2.02
CA LYS A 10 -10.09 14.83 1.81
C LYS A 10 -9.98 14.38 0.36
N ILE A 11 -8.77 14.43 -0.18
CA ILE A 11 -8.40 13.85 -1.48
C ILE A 11 -7.24 12.90 -1.23
N ALA A 12 -7.45 11.61 -1.42
CA ALA A 12 -6.43 10.59 -1.27
C ALA A 12 -5.77 10.32 -2.64
N LEU A 13 -4.49 10.65 -2.76
CA LEU A 13 -3.70 10.41 -3.97
C LEU A 13 -2.95 9.10 -3.86
N GLU A 14 -3.05 8.28 -4.88
CA GLU A 14 -2.21 7.09 -5.00
C GLU A 14 -0.81 7.49 -5.49
N MET A 15 0.20 7.09 -4.71
CA MET A 15 1.61 7.25 -5.08
C MET A 15 1.98 6.19 -6.10
N HIS A 16 2.13 6.59 -7.36
CA HIS A 16 2.37 5.65 -8.45
C HIS A 16 3.63 6.00 -9.23
N PRO A 17 4.53 5.03 -9.49
CA PRO A 17 5.71 5.24 -10.33
C PRO A 17 5.35 5.78 -11.70
N GLY A 18 6.12 6.77 -12.17
CA GLY A 18 5.84 7.48 -13.42
C GLY A 18 4.95 8.72 -13.28
N PHE A 19 4.38 8.97 -12.09
CA PHE A 19 3.63 10.19 -11.78
C PHE A 19 4.50 11.21 -11.03
N CYS A 20 4.03 12.45 -10.93
CA CYS A 20 4.72 13.48 -10.13
C CYS A 20 4.76 13.14 -8.64
N VAL A 21 3.73 12.44 -8.15
CA VAL A 21 3.64 11.91 -6.79
C VAL A 21 3.81 10.39 -6.85
N TYR A 22 4.99 9.90 -6.50
CA TYR A 22 5.36 8.49 -6.65
C TYR A 22 5.95 7.85 -5.39
N ASN A 23 6.21 8.65 -4.36
CA ASN A 23 6.74 8.20 -3.08
C ASN A 23 6.26 9.10 -1.94
N PRO A 24 6.49 8.72 -0.67
CA PRO A 24 6.06 9.51 0.49
C PRO A 24 6.59 10.95 0.50
N GLU A 25 7.84 11.16 0.11
CA GLU A 25 8.45 12.49 0.07
C GLU A 25 7.71 13.42 -0.89
N THR A 26 7.43 12.96 -2.11
CA THR A 26 6.72 13.76 -3.14
C THR A 26 5.27 14.04 -2.73
N LEU A 27 4.60 13.10 -2.04
CA LEU A 27 3.27 13.31 -1.49
C LEU A 27 3.28 14.41 -0.41
N LEU A 28 4.18 14.29 0.57
CA LEU A 28 4.27 15.28 1.66
C LEU A 28 4.70 16.65 1.15
N LYS A 29 5.54 16.72 0.12
CA LYS A 29 5.91 17.96 -0.55
C LYS A 29 4.70 18.63 -1.21
N LEU A 30 3.86 17.85 -1.90
CA LEU A 30 2.62 18.37 -2.46
C LEU A 30 1.65 18.82 -1.35
N ARG A 31 1.46 17.99 -0.30
CA ARG A 31 0.61 18.32 0.86
C ARG A 31 1.07 19.62 1.54
N ALA A 32 2.37 19.82 1.71
CA ALA A 32 2.91 21.07 2.28
C ALA A 32 2.62 22.30 1.40
N ALA A 33 2.61 22.13 0.07
CA ALA A 33 2.36 23.23 -0.87
C ALA A 33 0.89 23.61 -1.00
N VAL A 34 -0.05 22.62 -0.93
CA VAL A 34 -1.47 22.87 -1.24
C VAL A 34 -2.40 22.70 -0.03
N GLY A 35 -1.91 22.16 1.08
CA GLY A 35 -2.65 22.02 2.34
C GLY A 35 -3.06 20.61 2.69
N PRO A 36 -3.61 20.42 3.90
CA PRO A 36 -3.89 19.10 4.49
C PRO A 36 -5.06 18.35 3.84
N MET A 37 -5.79 18.94 2.92
CA MET A 37 -6.79 18.23 2.13
C MET A 37 -6.21 17.08 1.32
N ILE A 38 -4.93 17.17 0.94
CA ILE A 38 -4.22 16.13 0.20
C ILE A 38 -3.62 15.13 1.18
N GLY A 39 -3.86 13.85 0.94
CA GLY A 39 -3.27 12.73 1.66
C GLY A 39 -3.03 11.54 0.75
N ALA A 40 -2.55 10.44 1.32
CA ALA A 40 -2.26 9.21 0.60
C ALA A 40 -3.50 8.31 0.46
N ASN A 41 -3.77 7.82 -0.73
CA ASN A 41 -4.24 6.47 -0.92
C ASN A 41 -2.99 5.60 -0.97
N LEU A 42 -2.66 4.94 0.14
CA LEU A 42 -1.43 4.16 0.24
C LEU A 42 -1.66 2.77 -0.34
N ASP A 43 -1.07 2.53 -1.50
CA ASP A 43 -0.95 1.20 -2.09
C ASP A 43 0.49 0.68 -1.89
N PRO A 44 0.70 -0.31 -1.02
CA PRO A 44 2.00 -0.90 -0.77
C PRO A 44 2.66 -1.46 -2.03
N SER A 45 1.88 -2.07 -2.91
CA SER A 45 2.39 -2.82 -4.05
C SER A 45 3.28 -1.99 -4.97
N HIS A 46 2.92 -0.72 -5.18
CA HIS A 46 3.70 0.21 -6.00
C HIS A 46 5.01 0.65 -5.34
N LEU A 47 5.10 0.58 -4.02
CA LEU A 47 6.27 1.01 -3.25
C LEU A 47 7.24 -0.16 -2.98
N ILE A 48 6.71 -1.36 -2.78
CA ILE A 48 7.49 -2.59 -2.53
C ILE A 48 8.53 -2.82 -3.62
N TRP A 49 8.10 -2.83 -4.89
CA TRP A 49 9.04 -3.10 -5.97
C TRP A 49 10.04 -1.97 -6.22
N GLN A 50 9.78 -0.76 -5.71
CA GLN A 50 10.75 0.33 -5.66
C GLN A 50 11.78 0.17 -4.53
N GLY A 51 11.63 -0.84 -3.66
CA GLY A 51 12.53 -1.13 -2.55
C GLY A 51 12.22 -0.40 -1.26
N MET A 52 10.99 0.13 -1.09
CA MET A 52 10.57 0.80 0.13
C MET A 52 10.08 -0.21 1.17
N ASP A 53 10.40 0.02 2.45
CA ASP A 53 9.81 -0.67 3.58
C ASP A 53 8.46 -0.02 3.93
N ILE A 54 7.38 -0.78 3.83
CA ILE A 54 6.02 -0.25 3.99
C ILE A 54 5.73 0.16 5.44
N VAL A 55 6.34 -0.49 6.41
CA VAL A 55 6.20 -0.09 7.82
C VAL A 55 6.81 1.28 8.05
N GLU A 56 8.00 1.54 7.50
CA GLU A 56 8.65 2.85 7.56
C GLU A 56 7.84 3.91 6.81
N VAL A 57 7.31 3.57 5.64
CA VAL A 57 6.42 4.46 4.86
C VAL A 57 5.19 4.86 5.67
N ILE A 58 4.52 3.90 6.34
CA ILE A 58 3.35 4.17 7.19
C ILE A 58 3.71 5.13 8.32
N HIS A 59 4.81 4.87 9.03
CA HIS A 59 5.27 5.76 10.11
C HIS A 59 5.64 7.15 9.60
N TYR A 60 6.26 7.24 8.43
CA TYR A 60 6.65 8.52 7.84
C TYR A 60 5.45 9.36 7.37
N LEU A 61 4.42 8.73 6.82
CA LEU A 61 3.19 9.40 6.38
C LEU A 61 2.26 9.77 7.53
N GLY A 62 2.17 8.93 8.56
CA GLY A 62 1.34 9.17 9.75
C GLY A 62 -0.11 9.52 9.40
N ASP A 63 -0.56 10.68 9.84
CA ASP A 63 -1.92 11.22 9.63
C ASP A 63 -2.25 11.60 8.19
N ALA A 64 -1.25 11.58 7.30
CA ALA A 64 -1.48 11.82 5.88
C ALA A 64 -2.05 10.62 5.13
N ILE A 65 -2.18 9.45 5.76
CA ILE A 65 -2.84 8.27 5.15
C ILE A 65 -4.35 8.45 5.27
N TYR A 66 -5.02 8.62 4.13
CA TYR A 66 -6.48 8.81 4.06
C TYR A 66 -7.22 7.61 3.53
N TYR A 67 -6.55 6.76 2.79
CA TYR A 67 -7.08 5.51 2.28
C TYR A 67 -5.96 4.48 2.14
N PHE A 68 -6.30 3.19 2.14
CA PHE A 68 -5.32 2.14 2.09
C PHE A 68 -5.76 1.02 1.15
N HIS A 69 -4.92 0.70 0.14
CA HIS A 69 -5.10 -0.46 -0.71
C HIS A 69 -4.34 -1.67 -0.15
N ALA A 70 -5.04 -2.78 -0.10
CA ALA A 70 -4.46 -4.06 0.27
C ALA A 70 -4.16 -4.85 -1.01
N LYS A 71 -2.95 -4.65 -1.54
CA LYS A 71 -2.39 -5.31 -2.72
C LYS A 71 -0.94 -5.67 -2.45
N ASP A 72 -0.56 -6.89 -2.74
CA ASP A 72 0.78 -7.41 -2.48
C ASP A 72 1.64 -7.44 -3.76
N THR A 73 2.94 -7.57 -3.58
CA THR A 73 3.90 -7.70 -4.68
C THR A 73 4.90 -8.80 -4.37
N GLU A 74 5.10 -9.72 -5.31
CA GLU A 74 6.16 -10.71 -5.24
C GLU A 74 7.40 -10.20 -5.96
N MET A 75 8.56 -10.23 -5.27
CA MET A 75 9.85 -9.84 -5.81
C MET A 75 10.65 -11.06 -6.25
N ASN A 76 10.92 -11.19 -7.54
CA ASN A 76 11.87 -12.19 -8.03
C ASN A 76 13.31 -11.67 -7.92
N MET A 77 13.92 -11.87 -6.77
CA MET A 77 15.25 -11.34 -6.47
C MET A 77 16.36 -11.85 -7.41
N ALA A 78 16.20 -13.02 -8.03
CA ALA A 78 17.14 -13.50 -9.04
C ALA A 78 17.10 -12.64 -10.31
N ASN A 79 15.90 -12.21 -10.72
CA ASN A 79 15.73 -11.30 -11.85
C ASN A 79 16.11 -9.87 -11.51
N VAL A 80 15.75 -9.40 -10.30
CA VAL A 80 16.13 -8.06 -9.80
C VAL A 80 17.64 -7.86 -9.84
N ARG A 81 18.43 -8.85 -9.37
CA ARG A 81 19.90 -8.75 -9.36
C ARG A 81 20.53 -8.71 -10.75
N LYS A 82 19.84 -9.22 -11.77
CA LYS A 82 20.33 -9.21 -13.16
C LYS A 82 19.86 -7.98 -13.95
N ASN A 83 18.60 -7.60 -13.77
CA ASN A 83 17.90 -6.70 -14.66
C ASN A 83 17.39 -5.42 -13.96
N GLY A 84 17.48 -5.34 -12.63
CA GLY A 84 16.85 -4.26 -11.87
C GLY A 84 15.34 -4.40 -11.80
N VAL A 85 14.66 -3.33 -11.44
CA VAL A 85 13.20 -3.33 -11.21
C VAL A 85 12.39 -2.59 -12.29
N LEU A 86 13.04 -1.83 -13.17
CA LEU A 86 12.39 -1.15 -14.31
C LEU A 86 12.17 -2.16 -15.44
N ASP A 87 11.20 -3.04 -15.23
CA ASP A 87 10.92 -4.16 -16.12
C ASP A 87 9.89 -3.80 -17.17
N THR A 88 10.24 -4.04 -18.45
CA THR A 88 9.37 -3.74 -19.60
C THR A 88 8.71 -4.99 -20.19
N LYS A 89 8.91 -6.17 -19.59
CA LYS A 89 8.28 -7.40 -20.05
C LYS A 89 6.78 -7.37 -19.80
N HIS A 90 6.05 -8.18 -20.58
CA HIS A 90 4.61 -8.32 -20.41
C HIS A 90 4.27 -8.82 -18.99
N TYR A 91 3.18 -8.32 -18.40
CA TYR A 91 2.76 -8.69 -17.03
C TYR A 91 2.46 -10.18 -16.84
N GLY A 92 2.14 -10.90 -17.90
CA GLY A 92 1.96 -12.36 -17.88
C GLY A 92 3.25 -13.19 -17.92
N ASP A 93 4.43 -12.56 -18.01
CA ASP A 93 5.73 -13.25 -17.95
C ASP A 93 6.20 -13.40 -16.51
N PHE A 94 5.49 -14.19 -15.73
CA PHE A 94 5.72 -14.34 -14.28
C PHE A 94 7.12 -14.89 -13.96
N GLU A 95 7.68 -15.71 -14.82
CA GLU A 95 8.99 -16.35 -14.58
C GLU A 95 10.16 -15.39 -14.77
N HIS A 96 10.07 -14.49 -15.75
CA HIS A 96 11.21 -13.65 -16.14
C HIS A 96 11.12 -12.22 -15.63
N ARG A 97 9.95 -11.78 -15.15
CA ARG A 97 9.81 -10.44 -14.54
C ARG A 97 10.56 -10.33 -13.23
N SER A 98 10.99 -9.11 -12.92
CA SER A 98 11.64 -8.79 -11.65
C SER A 98 10.65 -8.69 -10.47
N TRP A 99 9.39 -8.40 -10.77
CA TRP A 99 8.29 -8.34 -9.80
C TRP A 99 6.94 -8.51 -10.51
N VAL A 100 5.96 -8.97 -9.76
CA VAL A 100 4.57 -9.12 -10.19
C VAL A 100 3.62 -8.79 -9.06
N PHE A 101 2.45 -8.25 -9.39
CA PHE A 101 1.39 -8.06 -8.38
C PHE A 101 0.79 -9.40 -7.99
N ARG A 102 0.48 -9.54 -6.72
CA ARG A 102 -0.05 -10.78 -6.15
C ARG A 102 -1.22 -10.50 -5.20
N THR A 103 -2.08 -11.49 -5.10
CA THR A 103 -3.06 -11.57 -4.02
C THR A 103 -2.37 -11.54 -2.65
N LEU A 104 -3.01 -10.93 -1.65
CA LEU A 104 -2.49 -10.84 -0.29
C LEU A 104 -2.02 -12.19 0.25
N GLY A 105 -0.80 -12.22 0.78
CA GLY A 105 -0.16 -13.41 1.32
C GLY A 105 0.58 -14.27 0.30
N TYR A 106 0.52 -13.90 -0.98
CA TYR A 106 1.30 -14.53 -2.04
C TYR A 106 2.48 -13.66 -2.51
N GLY A 107 2.61 -12.47 -1.95
CA GLY A 107 3.72 -11.56 -2.19
C GLY A 107 4.81 -11.65 -1.13
N THR A 108 5.57 -10.57 -1.03
CA THR A 108 6.80 -10.53 -0.23
C THR A 108 6.58 -9.91 1.15
N ASP A 109 5.55 -9.11 1.35
CA ASP A 109 5.38 -8.26 2.52
C ASP A 109 4.83 -8.98 3.76
N ASN A 110 5.19 -8.42 4.92
CA ASN A 110 4.69 -8.86 6.22
C ASN A 110 3.45 -8.08 6.62
N TRP A 111 2.30 -8.55 6.19
CA TRP A 111 1.00 -7.89 6.43
C TRP A 111 0.65 -7.71 7.91
N ARG A 112 1.10 -8.60 8.81
CA ARG A 112 0.90 -8.41 10.26
C ARG A 112 1.61 -7.16 10.78
N LYS A 113 2.80 -6.86 10.28
CA LYS A 113 3.54 -5.64 10.65
C LYS A 113 2.89 -4.40 10.04
N ILE A 114 2.42 -4.49 8.80
CA ILE A 114 1.69 -3.40 8.11
C ILE A 114 0.43 -3.02 8.90
N ILE A 115 -0.43 -4.00 9.25
CA ILE A 115 -1.64 -3.77 10.05
C ILE A 115 -1.30 -3.17 11.43
N SER A 116 -0.23 -3.65 12.07
CA SER A 116 0.22 -3.09 13.34
C SER A 116 0.68 -1.63 13.20
N ALA A 117 1.43 -1.31 12.15
CA ALA A 117 1.90 0.05 11.87
C ALA A 117 0.72 1.01 11.61
N LEU A 118 -0.26 0.61 10.78
CA LEU A 118 -1.48 1.37 10.55
C LEU A 118 -2.21 1.69 11.88
N LYS A 119 -2.34 0.68 12.76
CA LYS A 119 -2.94 0.87 14.09
C LYS A 119 -2.15 1.80 14.98
N ILE A 120 -0.81 1.74 14.93
CA ILE A 120 0.08 2.61 15.72
C ILE A 120 -0.08 4.07 15.31
N VAL A 121 -0.11 4.39 14.01
CA VAL A 121 -0.29 5.76 13.52
C VAL A 121 -1.74 6.26 13.62
N GLY A 122 -2.67 5.42 14.08
CA GLY A 122 -4.06 5.79 14.32
C GLY A 122 -4.95 5.74 13.07
N TYR A 123 -4.54 5.02 12.03
CA TYR A 123 -5.40 4.79 10.87
C TYR A 123 -6.61 3.93 11.28
N ASP A 124 -7.81 4.42 11.03
CA ASP A 124 -9.07 3.78 11.42
C ASP A 124 -10.14 3.92 10.32
N ASP A 125 -9.70 3.92 9.08
CA ASP A 125 -10.54 3.98 7.88
C ASP A 125 -10.49 2.65 7.12
N SER A 126 -11.04 2.62 5.92
CA SER A 126 -11.21 1.42 5.11
C SER A 126 -9.89 0.85 4.59
N ILE A 127 -9.77 -0.47 4.59
CA ILE A 127 -8.75 -1.23 3.88
C ILE A 127 -9.43 -1.89 2.68
N SER A 128 -9.11 -1.42 1.49
CA SER A 128 -9.72 -1.88 0.23
C SER A 128 -8.82 -2.90 -0.45
N ILE A 129 -9.34 -4.09 -0.72
CA ILE A 129 -8.59 -5.11 -1.47
C ILE A 129 -8.61 -4.74 -2.95
N GLU A 130 -7.43 -4.65 -3.53
CA GLU A 130 -7.24 -4.49 -4.97
C GLU A 130 -6.62 -5.75 -5.56
N HIS A 131 -7.27 -6.31 -6.60
CA HIS A 131 -6.85 -7.57 -7.21
C HIS A 131 -6.27 -7.34 -8.60
N GLU A 132 -4.96 -7.56 -8.73
CA GLU A 132 -4.22 -7.55 -10.00
C GLU A 132 -3.28 -8.78 -10.12
N ASP A 133 -3.65 -9.89 -9.50
CA ASP A 133 -2.90 -11.15 -9.59
C ASP A 133 -3.26 -11.91 -10.86
N GLY A 134 -2.37 -11.95 -11.82
CA GLY A 134 -2.59 -12.66 -13.08
C GLY A 134 -2.57 -14.19 -12.98
N LEU A 135 -2.23 -14.77 -11.82
CA LEU A 135 -2.25 -16.21 -11.57
C LEU A 135 -3.56 -16.69 -10.96
N MET A 136 -4.46 -15.79 -10.57
CA MET A 136 -5.74 -16.12 -9.93
C MET A 136 -6.91 -15.45 -10.63
N GLN A 137 -8.03 -16.15 -10.70
CA GLN A 137 -9.28 -15.53 -11.11
C GLN A 137 -9.73 -14.50 -10.07
N PRO A 138 -10.39 -13.41 -10.47
CA PRO A 138 -10.71 -12.30 -9.56
C PRO A 138 -11.48 -12.73 -8.30
N LEU A 139 -12.48 -13.60 -8.44
CA LEU A 139 -13.25 -14.07 -7.29
C LEU A 139 -12.41 -14.92 -6.32
N GLU A 140 -11.61 -15.84 -6.86
CA GLU A 140 -10.69 -16.65 -6.05
C GLU A 140 -9.69 -15.78 -5.31
N GLY A 141 -9.07 -14.80 -6.00
CA GLY A 141 -8.11 -13.88 -5.39
C GLY A 141 -8.74 -13.05 -4.28
N LEU A 142 -9.96 -12.53 -4.49
CA LEU A 142 -10.71 -11.76 -3.50
C LEU A 142 -11.04 -12.59 -2.26
N GLU A 143 -11.56 -13.80 -2.41
CA GLU A 143 -11.88 -14.70 -1.30
C GLU A 143 -10.64 -15.06 -0.48
N LYS A 144 -9.52 -15.35 -1.14
CA LYS A 144 -8.24 -15.63 -0.48
C LYS A 144 -7.69 -14.42 0.25
N ALA A 145 -7.75 -13.24 -0.37
CA ALA A 145 -7.29 -12.00 0.24
C ALA A 145 -8.08 -11.66 1.50
N ILE A 146 -9.42 -11.77 1.48
CA ILE A 146 -10.27 -11.56 2.65
C ILE A 146 -9.91 -12.55 3.76
N SER A 147 -9.85 -13.84 3.42
CA SER A 147 -9.54 -14.91 4.38
C SER A 147 -8.16 -14.73 5.03
N TYR A 148 -7.20 -14.17 4.28
CA TYR A 148 -5.86 -13.91 4.76
C TYR A 148 -5.79 -12.69 5.68
N ILE A 149 -6.37 -11.54 5.28
CA ILE A 149 -6.19 -10.28 6.00
C ILE A 149 -7.13 -10.15 7.21
N GLN A 150 -8.36 -10.65 7.11
CA GLN A 150 -9.38 -10.47 8.14
C GLN A 150 -8.93 -10.90 9.54
N PRO A 151 -8.24 -12.04 9.75
CA PRO A 151 -7.76 -12.44 11.07
C PRO A 151 -6.64 -11.55 11.63
N MET A 152 -6.03 -10.70 10.80
CA MET A 152 -4.93 -9.81 11.20
C MET A 152 -5.42 -8.43 11.63
N LEU A 153 -6.68 -8.08 11.31
CA LEU A 153 -7.22 -6.76 11.63
C LEU A 153 -7.30 -6.54 13.15
N ILE A 154 -6.77 -5.42 13.61
CA ILE A 154 -6.80 -5.01 15.02
C ILE A 154 -7.97 -4.05 15.20
N VAL A 155 -9.16 -4.60 15.48
CA VAL A 155 -10.41 -3.83 15.58
C VAL A 155 -10.66 -3.24 16.98
N GLY A 156 -10.01 -3.76 18.01
CA GLY A 156 -10.15 -3.27 19.38
C GLY A 156 -9.41 -1.95 19.64
N GLY A 157 -9.82 -1.20 20.68
CA GLY A 157 -9.06 -0.08 21.22
C GLY A 157 -7.71 -0.51 21.82
N LYS A 158 -6.84 0.48 22.11
CA LYS A 158 -5.58 0.20 22.82
C LYS A 158 -5.87 -0.41 24.21
N ALA A 159 -5.26 -1.52 24.53
CA ALA A 159 -5.40 -2.14 25.84
C ALA A 159 -4.78 -1.26 26.94
N LYS A 160 -5.39 -1.27 28.15
CA LYS A 160 -4.74 -0.70 29.32
C LYS A 160 -3.58 -1.61 29.74
N MET A 161 -2.38 -1.06 29.72
CA MET A 161 -1.18 -1.76 30.17
C MET A 161 -1.07 -1.60 31.69
N TRP A 162 -1.56 -2.61 32.46
CA TRP A 162 -1.55 -2.57 33.93
C TRP A 162 -0.14 -2.75 34.52
N TRP A 163 0.84 -3.09 33.67
CA TRP A 163 2.26 -3.28 34.04
C TRP A 163 3.17 -2.10 33.64
N ALA A 164 2.65 -1.03 33.03
CA ALA A 164 3.41 0.12 32.55
C ALA A 164 2.96 1.43 33.20
#